data_2221fa61a5842001cc61200b15f62af9
#
_entry.id   2221fa61a5842001cc61200b15f62af9
#
_cell.length_a   1.000
_cell.length_b   1.000
_cell.length_c   1.000
_cell.angle_alpha   90.00
_cell.angle_beta   90.00
_cell.angle_gamma   90.00
#
_symmetry.space_group_name_H-M   'P 1'
#
loop_
_entity.id
_entity.type
_entity.pdbx_description
1 polymer ?
#
loop_
_entity_poly.entity_id
_entity_poly.type
_entity_poly.pdbx_seq_one_letter_code
_entity_poly.pdbx_strand_id
1 'polypeptide(L)'
;MKRFIQGEDRSQSTLLPECLDDYIVGDNPVRVIEVFVNELVLGKLGFDGAKPQATGRPAYHPSTLLKIYIYGYLNRLQSSRRLERETQRNLELIWLTGHLTPDFKTIADFRKDSGAAIRRVCREFIVLCRNLRLFWRGVQISGGLL
;
A
#
# COMPACT_ATOMS: atom_id res chain seq x y z
N MET A 1 -37.18 -6.36 -25.88
CA MET A 1 -36.14 -5.36 -26.18
C MET A 1 -34.94 -5.60 -25.24
N LYS A 2 -33.79 -5.82 -25.84
CA LYS A 2 -32.57 -6.03 -25.05
C LYS A 2 -32.07 -4.67 -24.55
N ARG A 3 -31.81 -4.55 -23.25
CA ARG A 3 -31.25 -3.35 -22.64
C ARG A 3 -29.83 -3.60 -22.19
N PHE A 4 -28.98 -2.59 -22.37
CA PHE A 4 -27.62 -2.65 -21.84
C PHE A 4 -27.59 -2.13 -20.41
N ILE A 5 -26.70 -2.69 -19.59
CA ILE A 5 -26.43 -2.15 -18.26
C ILE A 5 -25.70 -0.83 -18.45
N GLN A 6 -26.19 0.23 -17.80
CA GLN A 6 -25.61 1.56 -17.92
C GLN A 6 -24.81 1.91 -16.68
N GLY A 7 -23.70 2.60 -16.88
CA GLY A 7 -22.92 3.14 -15.78
C GLY A 7 -23.53 4.43 -15.25
N GLU A 8 -22.90 4.97 -14.22
CA GLU A 8 -23.33 6.22 -13.61
C GLU A 8 -22.89 7.43 -14.46
N ASP A 9 -23.67 8.49 -14.38
CA ASP A 9 -23.26 9.78 -14.93
C ASP A 9 -22.12 10.34 -14.05
N ARG A 10 -20.98 10.63 -14.68
CA ARG A 10 -19.79 11.10 -13.96
C ARG A 10 -19.98 12.44 -13.28
N SER A 11 -20.96 13.22 -13.70
CA SER A 11 -21.26 14.52 -13.10
C SER A 11 -22.31 14.44 -12.00
N GLN A 12 -22.87 13.26 -11.76
CA GLN A 12 -23.90 13.09 -10.76
C GLN A 12 -23.30 13.10 -9.36
N SER A 13 -23.84 13.95 -8.49
CA SER A 13 -23.45 13.96 -7.08
C SER A 13 -24.31 12.97 -6.30
N THR A 14 -23.71 12.30 -5.32
CA THR A 14 -24.43 11.40 -4.44
C THR A 14 -24.92 12.14 -3.20
N LEU A 15 -26.13 11.78 -2.74
CA LEU A 15 -26.69 12.39 -1.53
C LEU A 15 -25.98 11.92 -0.26
N LEU A 16 -25.52 10.66 -0.27
CA LEU A 16 -24.76 10.08 0.84
C LEU A 16 -23.34 9.79 0.34
N PRO A 17 -22.34 10.55 0.82
CA PRO A 17 -20.96 10.29 0.39
C PRO A 17 -20.50 8.93 0.85
N GLU A 18 -19.87 8.19 -0.05
CA GLU A 18 -19.24 6.91 0.25
C GLU A 18 -17.92 7.14 0.98
N CYS A 19 -17.58 6.27 1.92
CA CYS A 19 -16.27 6.31 2.54
C CYS A 19 -15.34 5.33 1.83
N LEU A 20 -14.02 5.54 1.96
CA LEU A 20 -13.03 4.67 1.33
C LEU A 20 -13.20 3.21 1.74
N ASP A 21 -13.59 2.99 3.00
CA ASP A 21 -13.72 1.64 3.52
C ASP A 21 -14.80 0.83 2.83
N ASP A 22 -15.77 1.50 2.22
CA ASP A 22 -16.85 0.84 1.48
C ASP A 22 -16.37 0.19 0.17
N TYR A 23 -15.24 0.65 -0.37
CA TYR A 23 -14.72 0.15 -1.64
C TYR A 23 -13.90 -1.13 -1.50
N ILE A 24 -13.51 -1.48 -0.27
CA ILE A 24 -12.65 -2.64 -0.02
C ILE A 24 -13.42 -3.64 0.84
N VAL A 25 -13.69 -4.82 0.28
CA VAL A 25 -14.41 -5.86 1.02
C VAL A 25 -13.61 -6.32 2.25
N GLY A 26 -14.33 -6.81 3.26
CA GLY A 26 -13.73 -7.15 4.56
C GLY A 26 -12.65 -8.24 4.50
N ASP A 27 -12.72 -9.12 3.53
CA ASP A 27 -11.76 -10.21 3.37
C ASP A 27 -10.68 -9.92 2.32
N ASN A 28 -10.60 -8.69 1.83
CA ASN A 28 -9.56 -8.33 0.86
C ASN A 28 -8.18 -8.39 1.55
N PRO A 29 -7.20 -9.12 0.96
CA PRO A 29 -5.87 -9.24 1.57
C PRO A 29 -5.14 -7.93 1.81
N VAL A 30 -5.52 -6.84 1.13
CA VAL A 30 -4.90 -5.53 1.37
C VAL A 30 -5.11 -5.07 2.83
N ARG A 31 -6.18 -5.50 3.47
CA ARG A 31 -6.43 -5.19 4.88
C ARG A 31 -5.40 -5.83 5.81
N VAL A 32 -4.83 -6.95 5.40
CA VAL A 32 -3.76 -7.60 6.17
C VAL A 32 -2.49 -6.74 6.15
N ILE A 33 -2.19 -6.10 5.02
CA ILE A 33 -1.06 -5.15 4.94
C ILE A 33 -1.24 -4.02 5.94
N GLU A 34 -2.45 -3.46 6.01
CA GLU A 34 -2.77 -2.38 6.93
C GLU A 34 -2.48 -2.77 8.38
N VAL A 35 -3.03 -3.89 8.81
CA VAL A 35 -2.87 -4.36 10.19
C VAL A 35 -1.41 -4.69 10.48
N PHE A 36 -0.76 -5.39 9.56
CA PHE A 36 0.63 -5.81 9.73
C PHE A 36 1.55 -4.60 9.94
N VAL A 37 1.45 -3.59 9.06
CA VAL A 37 2.33 -2.43 9.15
C VAL A 37 2.02 -1.60 10.41
N ASN A 38 0.75 -1.47 10.76
CA ASN A 38 0.35 -0.70 11.93
C ASN A 38 0.86 -1.33 13.24
N GLU A 39 1.11 -2.63 13.26
CA GLU A 39 1.63 -3.32 14.44
C GLU A 39 3.16 -3.29 14.54
N LEU A 40 3.86 -2.81 13.51
CA LEU A 40 5.31 -2.77 13.52
C LEU A 40 5.84 -1.62 14.37
N VAL A 41 6.95 -1.88 15.06
CA VAL A 41 7.69 -0.84 15.79
C VAL A 41 8.80 -0.35 14.85
N LEU A 42 8.49 0.67 14.06
CA LEU A 42 9.34 1.11 12.96
C LEU A 42 10.72 1.60 13.40
N GLY A 43 10.80 2.28 14.54
CA GLY A 43 12.08 2.76 15.05
C GLY A 43 13.06 1.64 15.33
N LYS A 44 12.58 0.49 15.80
CA LYS A 44 13.42 -0.67 16.07
C LYS A 44 13.85 -1.41 14.80
N LEU A 45 13.14 -1.19 13.70
CA LEU A 45 13.44 -1.81 12.42
C LEU A 45 14.40 -0.98 11.56
N GLY A 46 14.81 0.18 12.06
CA GLY A 46 15.75 1.04 11.36
C GLY A 46 15.13 2.03 10.38
N PHE A 47 13.84 2.32 10.54
CA PHE A 47 13.20 3.36 9.74
C PHE A 47 13.36 4.71 10.41
N ASP A 48 14.23 5.53 9.85
CA ASP A 48 14.37 6.92 10.27
C ASP A 48 13.15 7.71 9.81
N GLY A 49 12.80 8.78 10.54
CA GLY A 49 11.67 9.60 10.17
C GLY A 49 10.33 9.15 10.74
N ALA A 50 10.31 8.14 11.62
CA ALA A 50 9.12 7.77 12.36
C ALA A 50 8.72 8.89 13.35
N LYS A 51 9.66 9.79 13.68
CA LYS A 51 9.40 10.99 14.48
C LYS A 51 9.35 12.20 13.55
N PRO A 52 8.28 13.00 13.59
CA PRO A 52 8.22 14.19 12.74
C PRO A 52 9.29 15.19 13.13
N GLN A 53 9.86 15.85 12.11
CA GLN A 53 10.82 16.91 12.34
C GLN A 53 10.09 18.19 12.76
N ALA A 54 10.71 18.94 13.66
CA ALA A 54 10.12 20.17 14.19
C ALA A 54 10.04 21.29 13.14
N THR A 55 10.89 21.25 12.12
CA THR A 55 10.97 22.28 11.08
C THR A 55 11.04 21.63 9.71
N GLY A 56 10.56 22.35 8.71
CA GLY A 56 10.63 21.93 7.32
C GLY A 56 9.29 21.42 6.79
N ARG A 57 9.34 20.89 5.56
CA ARG A 57 8.17 20.35 4.88
C ARG A 57 7.72 19.06 5.57
N PRO A 58 6.41 18.89 5.85
CA PRO A 58 5.94 17.63 6.40
C PRO A 58 6.31 16.46 5.48
N ALA A 59 6.91 15.41 6.04
CA ALA A 59 7.27 14.21 5.31
C ALA A 59 6.17 13.16 5.47
N TYR A 60 6.10 12.24 4.50
CA TYR A 60 5.23 11.09 4.65
C TYR A 60 5.74 10.19 5.76
N HIS A 61 4.83 9.64 6.53
CA HIS A 61 5.20 8.69 7.58
C HIS A 61 5.77 7.42 6.94
N PRO A 62 6.81 6.81 7.50
CA PRO A 62 7.39 5.58 6.96
C PRO A 62 6.38 4.45 6.77
N SER A 63 5.35 4.37 7.61
CA SER A 63 4.31 3.35 7.47
C SER A 63 3.58 3.46 6.13
N THR A 64 3.32 4.68 5.66
CA THR A 64 2.67 4.89 4.36
C THR A 64 3.53 4.37 3.21
N LEU A 65 4.81 4.74 3.22
CA LEU A 65 5.75 4.30 2.19
C LEU A 65 5.97 2.79 2.24
N LEU A 66 6.02 2.23 3.44
CA LEU A 66 6.19 0.79 3.62
C LEU A 66 5.00 0.01 3.08
N LYS A 67 3.78 0.50 3.33
CA LYS A 67 2.56 -0.10 2.77
C LYS A 67 2.60 -0.12 1.24
N ILE A 68 3.05 0.96 0.64
CA ILE A 68 3.20 1.04 -0.82
C ILE A 68 4.20 -0.01 -1.31
N TYR A 69 5.33 -0.17 -0.65
CA TYR A 69 6.34 -1.15 -1.06
C TYR A 69 5.89 -2.58 -0.88
N ILE A 70 5.21 -2.90 0.21
CA ILE A 70 4.67 -4.25 0.41
C ILE A 70 3.65 -4.57 -0.67
N TYR A 71 2.74 -3.64 -0.94
CA TYR A 71 1.75 -3.80 -2.00
C TYR A 71 2.41 -3.98 -3.37
N GLY A 72 3.41 -3.14 -3.66
CA GLY A 72 4.15 -3.23 -4.91
C GLY A 72 4.90 -4.53 -5.07
N TYR A 73 5.50 -5.00 -4.00
CA TYR A 73 6.20 -6.29 -4.01
C TYR A 73 5.25 -7.44 -4.33
N LEU A 74 4.10 -7.47 -3.67
CA LEU A 74 3.12 -8.54 -3.86
C LEU A 74 2.48 -8.52 -5.25
N ASN A 75 2.36 -7.34 -5.85
CA ASN A 75 1.71 -7.17 -7.15
C ASN A 75 2.70 -6.92 -8.29
N ARG A 76 3.98 -7.12 -8.03
CA ARG A 76 5.05 -6.97 -9.02
C ARG A 76 5.13 -5.56 -9.63
N LEU A 77 4.86 -4.56 -8.83
CA LEU A 77 5.00 -3.16 -9.19
C LEU A 77 6.34 -2.66 -8.63
N GLN A 78 7.40 -2.73 -9.43
CA GLN A 78 8.75 -2.47 -8.94
C GLN A 78 9.25 -1.08 -9.24
N SER A 79 8.67 -0.39 -10.20
CA SER A 79 9.08 0.94 -10.59
C SER A 79 8.48 2.00 -9.67
N SER A 80 9.30 2.92 -9.18
CA SER A 80 8.82 4.04 -8.37
C SER A 80 7.80 4.89 -9.12
N ARG A 81 7.97 5.06 -10.42
CA ARG A 81 7.03 5.81 -11.25
C ARG A 81 5.70 5.08 -11.38
N ARG A 82 5.74 3.76 -11.50
CA ARG A 82 4.49 2.97 -11.53
C ARG A 82 3.79 3.02 -10.18
N LEU A 83 4.53 2.95 -9.08
CA LEU A 83 3.94 3.05 -7.76
C LEU A 83 3.29 4.41 -7.54
N GLU A 84 3.94 5.49 -7.95
CA GLU A 84 3.33 6.82 -7.90
C GLU A 84 2.00 6.85 -8.66
N ARG A 85 2.00 6.33 -9.88
CA ARG A 85 0.77 6.29 -10.69
C ARG A 85 -0.31 5.45 -10.03
N GLU A 86 0.05 4.31 -9.49
CA GLU A 86 -0.93 3.41 -8.87
C GLU A 86 -1.53 3.99 -7.60
N THR A 87 -0.80 4.81 -6.83
CA THR A 87 -1.39 5.49 -5.68
C THR A 87 -2.49 6.47 -6.07
N GLN A 88 -2.51 6.91 -7.33
CA GLN A 88 -3.49 7.86 -7.83
C GLN A 88 -4.71 7.19 -8.44
N ARG A 89 -4.60 5.93 -8.85
CA ARG A 89 -5.67 5.26 -9.59
C ARG A 89 -6.06 3.88 -9.08
N ASN A 90 -5.20 3.21 -8.34
CA ASN A 90 -5.47 1.87 -7.83
C ASN A 90 -6.26 1.97 -6.54
N LEU A 91 -7.47 1.44 -6.55
CA LEU A 91 -8.39 1.59 -5.44
C LEU A 91 -7.85 0.98 -4.13
N GLU A 92 -7.19 -0.17 -4.21
CA GLU A 92 -6.59 -0.79 -3.04
C GLU A 92 -5.48 0.06 -2.44
N LEU A 93 -4.62 0.66 -3.29
CA LEU A 93 -3.58 1.57 -2.81
C LEU A 93 -4.16 2.89 -2.30
N ILE A 94 -5.19 3.41 -2.93
CA ILE A 94 -5.89 4.60 -2.44
C ILE A 94 -6.42 4.35 -1.02
N TRP A 95 -7.05 3.20 -0.82
CA TRP A 95 -7.53 2.80 0.51
C TRP A 95 -6.38 2.66 1.50
N LEU A 96 -5.32 1.96 1.10
CA LEU A 96 -4.20 1.64 1.97
C LEU A 96 -3.45 2.89 2.44
N THR A 97 -3.33 3.89 1.59
CA THR A 97 -2.62 5.13 1.88
C THR A 97 -3.52 6.26 2.39
N GLY A 98 -4.83 6.07 2.38
CA GLY A 98 -5.76 7.15 2.74
C GLY A 98 -5.71 8.32 1.78
N HIS A 99 -5.67 8.05 0.47
CA HIS A 99 -5.55 9.04 -0.61
C HIS A 99 -4.21 9.78 -0.68
N LEU A 100 -3.21 9.34 0.05
CA LEU A 100 -1.88 9.96 -0.06
C LEU A 100 -1.20 9.50 -1.34
N THR A 101 -0.54 10.43 -2.02
CA THR A 101 0.09 10.18 -3.33
C THR A 101 1.53 10.65 -3.34
N PRO A 102 2.44 9.93 -2.66
CA PRO A 102 3.86 10.30 -2.70
C PRO A 102 4.39 10.26 -4.14
N ASP A 103 5.27 11.20 -4.48
CA ASP A 103 5.85 11.21 -5.81
C ASP A 103 6.94 10.14 -5.94
N PHE A 104 7.35 9.87 -7.18
CA PHE A 104 8.31 8.79 -7.45
C PHE A 104 9.65 9.03 -6.78
N LYS A 105 10.04 10.28 -6.61
CA LYS A 105 11.30 10.61 -5.96
C LYS A 105 11.28 10.25 -4.49
N THR A 106 10.20 10.60 -3.81
CA THR A 106 9.99 10.24 -2.39
C THR A 106 10.01 8.72 -2.23
N ILE A 107 9.33 8.00 -3.11
CA ILE A 107 9.29 6.53 -3.07
C ILE A 107 10.69 5.95 -3.30
N ALA A 108 11.41 6.46 -4.29
CA ALA A 108 12.76 5.98 -4.61
C ALA A 108 13.76 6.29 -3.49
N ASP A 109 13.69 7.47 -2.90
CA ASP A 109 14.57 7.85 -1.80
C ASP A 109 14.34 6.96 -0.57
N PHE A 110 13.09 6.62 -0.28
CA PHE A 110 12.77 5.70 0.80
C PHE A 110 13.42 4.33 0.59
N ARG A 111 13.36 3.80 -0.63
CA ARG A 111 14.02 2.54 -0.98
C ARG A 111 15.53 2.64 -0.82
N LYS A 112 16.11 3.75 -1.25
CA LYS A 112 17.55 3.97 -1.17
C LYS A 112 18.00 4.02 0.30
N ASP A 113 17.27 4.74 1.13
CA ASP A 113 17.65 4.96 2.51
C ASP A 113 17.34 3.78 3.43
N SER A 114 16.32 3.00 3.10
CA SER A 114 15.80 1.97 4.00
C SER A 114 15.68 0.59 3.34
N GLY A 115 16.43 0.35 2.27
CA GLY A 115 16.27 -0.86 1.46
C GLY A 115 16.41 -2.17 2.25
N ALA A 116 17.38 -2.27 3.16
CA ALA A 116 17.58 -3.47 3.95
C ALA A 116 16.39 -3.72 4.90
N ALA A 117 15.90 -2.65 5.53
CA ALA A 117 14.76 -2.75 6.43
C ALA A 117 13.48 -3.12 5.67
N ILE A 118 13.29 -2.54 4.48
CA ILE A 118 12.14 -2.86 3.63
C ILE A 118 12.15 -4.35 3.27
N ARG A 119 13.30 -4.89 2.84
CA ARG A 119 13.42 -6.30 2.49
C ARG A 119 13.09 -7.20 3.68
N ARG A 120 13.58 -6.85 4.86
CA ARG A 120 13.31 -7.61 6.08
C ARG A 120 11.81 -7.65 6.38
N VAL A 121 11.15 -6.52 6.30
CA VAL A 121 9.71 -6.42 6.55
C VAL A 121 8.92 -7.21 5.52
N CYS A 122 9.30 -7.14 4.25
CA CYS A 122 8.64 -7.92 3.20
C CYS A 122 8.75 -9.43 3.45
N ARG A 123 9.91 -9.89 3.91
CA ARG A 123 10.08 -11.30 4.29
C ARG A 123 9.15 -11.70 5.43
N GLU A 124 9.10 -10.88 6.47
CA GLU A 124 8.21 -11.13 7.61
C GLU A 124 6.75 -11.18 7.17
N PHE A 125 6.36 -10.30 6.28
CA PHE A 125 5.00 -10.29 5.75
C PHE A 125 4.69 -11.56 4.97
N ILE A 126 5.62 -12.05 4.17
CA ILE A 126 5.45 -13.29 3.41
C ILE A 126 5.30 -14.48 4.35
N VAL A 127 6.13 -14.53 5.40
CA VAL A 127 6.02 -15.59 6.42
C VAL A 127 4.65 -15.56 7.08
N LEU A 128 4.17 -14.37 7.44
CA LEU A 128 2.83 -14.21 8.01
C LEU A 128 1.76 -14.71 7.06
N CYS A 129 1.80 -14.30 5.80
CA CYS A 129 0.83 -14.73 4.80
C CYS A 129 0.83 -16.23 4.60
N ARG A 130 2.01 -16.85 4.61
CA ARG A 130 2.16 -18.31 4.50
C ARG A 130 1.53 -19.01 5.69
N ASN A 131 1.78 -18.50 6.91
CA ASN A 131 1.24 -19.08 8.12
C ASN A 131 -0.29 -18.96 8.19
N LEU A 132 -0.84 -17.87 7.64
CA LEU A 132 -2.27 -17.64 7.55
C LEU A 132 -2.91 -18.29 6.32
N ARG A 133 -2.10 -18.94 5.48
CA ARG A 133 -2.54 -19.56 4.21
C ARG A 133 -3.23 -18.55 3.29
N LEU A 134 -2.72 -17.33 3.25
CA LEU A 134 -3.22 -16.29 2.37
C LEU A 134 -2.47 -16.38 1.03
N PHE A 135 -3.24 -16.24 -0.06
CA PHE A 135 -2.67 -16.21 -1.39
C PHE A 135 -2.98 -14.87 -2.02
N TRP A 136 -1.95 -14.18 -2.47
CA TRP A 136 -2.12 -12.92 -3.16
C TRP A 136 -2.25 -13.17 -4.66
N ARG A 137 -3.14 -12.45 -5.32
CA ARG A 137 -3.39 -12.63 -6.75
C ARG A 137 -2.10 -12.41 -7.55
N GLY A 138 -1.74 -13.42 -8.36
CA GLY A 138 -0.58 -13.34 -9.24
C GLY A 138 0.76 -13.51 -8.57
N VAL A 139 0.81 -13.77 -7.27
CA VAL A 139 2.05 -13.99 -6.53
C VAL A 139 2.01 -15.36 -5.88
N GLN A 140 3.00 -16.20 -6.18
CA GLN A 140 3.21 -17.40 -5.41
C GLN A 140 4.00 -17.05 -4.15
N ILE A 141 3.36 -17.22 -3.01
CA ILE A 141 4.03 -17.03 -1.73
C ILE A 141 4.79 -18.30 -1.40
N SER A 142 5.93 -18.49 -2.04
CA SER A 142 6.84 -19.61 -1.79
C SER A 142 8.18 -19.07 -1.32
N GLY A 143 8.87 -19.86 -0.50
CA GLY A 143 10.16 -19.45 0.01
C GLY A 143 11.18 -19.35 -1.11
N GLY A 144 11.73 -18.23 -1.40
CA GLY A 144 12.73 -18.04 -2.45
C GLY A 144 12.55 -16.81 -3.28
N LEU A 145 11.49 -16.07 -3.04
CA LEU A 145 11.21 -14.85 -3.80
C LEU A 145 11.96 -13.62 -3.28
N LEU A 146 12.66 -13.74 -2.18
CA LEU A 146 13.43 -12.62 -1.62
C LEU A 146 14.91 -12.95 -1.59
#